data_9c5584faad5786835a500202b79b63f3
#
_entry.id   9c5584faad5786835a500202b79b63f3
#
_cell.length_a   1.000
_cell.length_b   1.000
_cell.length_c   1.000
_cell.angle_alpha   90.00
_cell.angle_beta   90.00
_cell.angle_gamma   90.00
#
_symmetry.space_group_name_H-M   'P 1'
#
loop_
_entity.id
_entity.type
_entity.pdbx_description
1 polymer ?
#
loop_
_entity_poly.entity_id
_entity_poly.type
_entity_poly.pdbx_seq_one_letter_code
_entity_poly.pdbx_strand_id
1 'polypeptide(L)'
;QYFAHPDPSIIGSPGTAFLFAGGELANAWPAATDSDQYMHLQTSNVQTLVISGALDMATPAQNATTQLMPYLPNGHQVVLPQLGHADSFWSYDPAGGTALMSTYLGTGQVDQSLYTSPHLSFIPASTQTGIAKDIVGTMIGLAVLTVVSLLLMWWRIRRRGRFGRITSAVLRSVYPLILGLGGWFLGVLIVLTTSSTIAIDDQFLAVVSIGVPIGLGIYLAWVNRDRRSNANTIGVAAAVGGGLAGAWLGFNATSGLLSLITAIVGATVGANLILLALDISWDRHARDRVEEANVEEAMAGDPHRRRRLAIPRRHGESVISPRPSGISDPSLPPLTSP
;
A
#
# COMPACT_ATOMS: atom_id res chain seq x y z
N GLN A 1 -8.06 7.29 -32.10
CA GLN A 1 -6.65 6.83 -32.01
C GLN A 1 -6.23 6.51 -30.56
N TYR A 2 -6.55 7.37 -29.58
CA TYR A 2 -6.19 7.16 -28.16
C TYR A 2 -6.74 5.83 -27.61
N PHE A 3 -7.99 5.51 -27.88
CA PHE A 3 -8.62 4.26 -27.40
C PHE A 3 -8.14 3.00 -28.12
N ALA A 4 -7.52 3.11 -29.30
CA ALA A 4 -6.95 1.97 -29.99
C ALA A 4 -5.58 1.54 -29.43
N HIS A 5 -4.93 2.41 -28.66
CA HIS A 5 -3.63 2.16 -28.06
C HIS A 5 -3.66 2.68 -26.62
N PRO A 6 -4.32 1.94 -25.67
CA PRO A 6 -4.38 2.34 -24.28
C PRO A 6 -2.97 2.39 -23.70
N ASP A 7 -2.72 3.38 -22.86
CA ASP A 7 -1.46 3.53 -22.13
C ASP A 7 -1.27 2.32 -21.20
N PRO A 8 -0.25 1.48 -21.40
CA PRO A 8 0.00 0.31 -20.55
C PRO A 8 0.64 0.66 -19.21
N SER A 9 0.87 1.94 -18.92
CA SER A 9 1.56 2.36 -17.71
C SER A 9 0.73 2.14 -16.43
N ILE A 10 1.40 1.96 -15.29
CA ILE A 10 0.76 1.89 -13.96
C ILE A 10 -0.07 3.16 -13.69
N ILE A 11 0.33 4.28 -14.27
CA ILE A 11 -0.35 5.58 -14.14
C ILE A 11 -1.52 5.68 -15.13
N GLY A 12 -1.52 4.86 -16.20
CA GLY A 12 -2.64 4.74 -17.13
C GLY A 12 -3.92 4.33 -16.40
N SER A 13 -5.06 4.75 -16.91
CA SER A 13 -6.35 4.43 -16.29
C SER A 13 -6.75 2.97 -16.57
N PRO A 14 -6.66 2.06 -15.57
CA PRO A 14 -7.15 0.69 -15.71
C PRO A 14 -8.65 0.66 -16.05
N GLY A 15 -9.42 1.66 -15.60
CA GLY A 15 -10.81 1.84 -15.95
C GLY A 15 -11.02 2.13 -17.44
N THR A 16 -10.13 2.90 -18.04
CA THR A 16 -10.19 3.17 -19.49
C THR A 16 -9.93 1.91 -20.31
N ALA A 17 -8.94 1.12 -19.95
CA ALA A 17 -8.65 -0.16 -20.61
C ALA A 17 -9.80 -1.17 -20.45
N PHE A 18 -10.46 -1.19 -19.29
CA PHE A 18 -11.58 -2.08 -18.98
C PHE A 18 -12.88 -1.65 -19.71
N LEU A 19 -13.17 -0.35 -19.72
CA LEU A 19 -14.42 0.20 -20.26
C LEU A 19 -14.37 0.45 -21.78
N PHE A 20 -13.19 0.84 -22.31
CA PHE A 20 -13.03 1.29 -23.70
C PHE A 20 -11.95 0.45 -24.40
N ALA A 21 -11.76 0.74 -25.68
CA ALA A 21 -10.65 0.22 -26.49
C ALA A 21 -10.54 -1.32 -26.54
N GLY A 22 -11.65 -2.00 -26.62
CA GLY A 22 -11.66 -3.46 -26.66
C GLY A 22 -11.46 -4.12 -25.30
N GLY A 23 -11.63 -3.39 -24.21
CA GLY A 23 -11.65 -3.92 -22.85
C GLY A 23 -12.75 -4.96 -22.63
N GLU A 24 -12.59 -5.78 -21.60
CA GLU A 24 -13.50 -6.92 -21.35
C GLU A 24 -14.96 -6.49 -21.23
N LEU A 25 -15.24 -5.36 -20.57
CA LEU A 25 -16.60 -4.85 -20.42
C LEU A 25 -17.15 -4.34 -21.77
N ALA A 26 -16.37 -3.60 -22.55
CA ALA A 26 -16.79 -3.10 -23.85
C ALA A 26 -17.12 -4.24 -24.81
N ASN A 27 -16.36 -5.34 -24.76
CA ASN A 27 -16.61 -6.53 -25.58
C ASN A 27 -17.79 -7.36 -25.09
N ALA A 28 -18.06 -7.38 -23.78
CA ALA A 28 -19.16 -8.11 -23.18
C ALA A 28 -20.48 -7.33 -23.27
N TRP A 29 -20.46 -6.01 -23.49
CA TRP A 29 -21.66 -5.19 -23.54
C TRP A 29 -22.42 -5.45 -24.86
N PRO A 30 -23.71 -5.80 -24.80
CA PRO A 30 -24.48 -6.00 -26.02
C PRO A 30 -24.60 -4.69 -26.79
N ALA A 31 -24.41 -4.72 -28.10
CA ALA A 31 -24.64 -3.57 -28.93
C ALA A 31 -26.10 -3.13 -28.84
N ALA A 32 -26.34 -1.84 -28.61
CA ALA A 32 -27.69 -1.30 -28.61
C ALA A 32 -28.27 -1.38 -30.03
N THR A 33 -29.42 -2.02 -30.16
CA THR A 33 -30.09 -2.20 -31.46
C THR A 33 -31.03 -1.06 -31.81
N ASP A 34 -31.35 -0.19 -30.85
CA ASP A 34 -32.33 0.89 -30.92
C ASP A 34 -31.74 2.28 -30.56
N SER A 35 -30.40 2.40 -30.58
CA SER A 35 -29.71 3.63 -30.18
C SER A 35 -30.14 4.86 -31.00
N ASP A 36 -30.50 4.68 -32.28
CA ASP A 36 -30.77 5.80 -33.17
C ASP A 36 -31.95 6.66 -32.71
N GLN A 37 -33.02 6.05 -32.15
CA GLN A 37 -34.19 6.82 -31.68
C GLN A 37 -33.87 7.75 -30.49
N TYR A 38 -32.85 7.42 -29.70
CA TYR A 38 -32.44 8.20 -28.51
C TYR A 38 -31.27 9.15 -28.84
N MET A 39 -30.61 9.00 -29.96
CA MET A 39 -29.48 9.86 -30.36
C MET A 39 -29.91 11.15 -31.07
N HIS A 40 -31.18 11.26 -31.47
CA HIS A 40 -31.71 12.47 -32.12
C HIS A 40 -32.40 13.37 -31.08
N LEU A 41 -32.00 14.64 -31.07
CA LEU A 41 -32.67 15.64 -30.23
C LEU A 41 -34.10 15.86 -30.70
N GLN A 42 -35.01 15.76 -29.75
CA GLN A 42 -36.44 15.99 -29.97
C GLN A 42 -36.92 17.19 -29.17
N THR A 43 -37.85 17.96 -29.74
CA THR A 43 -38.47 19.08 -29.00
C THR A 43 -39.32 18.55 -27.85
N SER A 44 -39.12 19.09 -26.65
CA SER A 44 -39.87 18.75 -25.47
C SER A 44 -40.44 19.99 -24.79
N ASN A 45 -41.74 19.97 -24.50
CA ASN A 45 -42.41 21.04 -23.78
C ASN A 45 -42.36 20.87 -22.24
N VAL A 46 -41.62 19.89 -21.77
CA VAL A 46 -41.44 19.69 -20.32
C VAL A 46 -40.63 20.84 -19.75
N GLN A 47 -41.06 21.33 -18.57
CA GLN A 47 -40.30 22.33 -17.83
C GLN A 47 -38.95 21.68 -17.41
N THR A 48 -37.87 22.24 -17.87
CA THR A 48 -36.53 21.67 -17.70
C THR A 48 -35.58 22.72 -17.16
N LEU A 49 -34.88 22.40 -16.07
CA LEU A 49 -33.77 23.20 -15.56
C LEU A 49 -32.45 22.54 -15.97
N VAL A 50 -31.65 23.27 -16.74
CA VAL A 50 -30.29 22.86 -17.14
C VAL A 50 -29.29 23.65 -16.30
N ILE A 51 -28.52 22.98 -15.47
CA ILE A 51 -27.49 23.60 -14.63
C ILE A 51 -26.13 23.27 -15.22
N SER A 52 -25.35 24.30 -15.50
CA SER A 52 -24.00 24.19 -16.06
C SER A 52 -23.00 24.95 -15.22
N GLY A 53 -21.77 24.46 -15.12
CA GLY A 53 -20.65 25.23 -14.57
C GLY A 53 -19.96 26.05 -15.66
N ALA A 54 -19.57 27.28 -15.33
CA ALA A 54 -18.87 28.15 -16.27
C ALA A 54 -17.45 27.64 -16.61
N LEU A 55 -16.87 26.76 -15.77
CA LEU A 55 -15.56 26.15 -15.93
C LEU A 55 -15.64 24.66 -16.27
N ASP A 56 -16.83 24.17 -16.65
CA ASP A 56 -17.00 22.78 -17.06
C ASP A 56 -16.33 22.54 -18.41
N MET A 57 -15.20 21.84 -18.38
CA MET A 57 -14.42 21.48 -19.57
C MET A 57 -14.85 20.12 -20.15
N ALA A 58 -15.56 19.30 -19.38
CA ALA A 58 -16.04 17.99 -19.84
C ALA A 58 -17.34 18.14 -20.65
N THR A 59 -18.27 18.95 -20.14
CA THR A 59 -19.54 19.30 -20.83
C THR A 59 -19.75 20.83 -20.79
N PRO A 60 -19.06 21.57 -21.67
CA PRO A 60 -19.13 23.03 -21.66
C PRO A 60 -20.55 23.57 -21.73
N ALA A 61 -20.86 24.56 -20.90
CA ALA A 61 -22.19 25.20 -20.81
C ALA A 61 -22.72 25.63 -22.19
N GLN A 62 -21.80 26.00 -23.09
CA GLN A 62 -22.13 26.40 -24.48
C GLN A 62 -22.79 25.27 -25.28
N ASN A 63 -22.43 24.01 -25.01
CA ASN A 63 -23.07 22.86 -25.69
C ASN A 63 -24.56 22.79 -25.33
N ALA A 64 -24.89 22.98 -24.07
CA ALA A 64 -26.29 23.05 -23.67
C ALA A 64 -27.01 24.23 -24.33
N THR A 65 -26.41 25.42 -24.34
CA THR A 65 -27.00 26.63 -24.93
C THR A 65 -27.28 26.45 -26.43
N THR A 66 -26.32 25.89 -27.18
CA THR A 66 -26.40 25.84 -28.63
C THR A 66 -27.07 24.58 -29.21
N GLN A 67 -26.96 23.45 -28.47
CA GLN A 67 -27.41 22.16 -28.99
C GLN A 67 -28.69 21.65 -28.29
N LEU A 68 -28.88 21.93 -27.00
CA LEU A 68 -30.00 21.39 -26.22
C LEU A 68 -31.13 22.40 -26.06
N MET A 69 -30.84 23.63 -25.61
CA MET A 69 -31.86 24.65 -25.31
C MET A 69 -32.79 24.97 -26.47
N PRO A 70 -32.37 24.94 -27.77
CA PRO A 70 -33.29 25.14 -28.89
C PRO A 70 -34.44 24.12 -28.99
N TYR A 71 -34.28 22.96 -28.37
CA TYR A 71 -35.29 21.90 -28.32
C TYR A 71 -36.12 21.89 -27.01
N LEU A 72 -35.85 22.82 -26.11
CA LEU A 72 -36.55 22.96 -24.83
C LEU A 72 -37.25 24.34 -24.69
N PRO A 73 -38.40 24.54 -25.36
CA PRO A 73 -39.08 25.85 -25.33
C PRO A 73 -39.51 26.32 -23.92
N ASN A 74 -39.68 25.39 -22.97
CA ASN A 74 -39.93 25.67 -21.56
C ASN A 74 -38.69 25.36 -20.68
N GLY A 75 -37.50 25.33 -21.31
CA GLY A 75 -36.28 25.13 -20.61
C GLY A 75 -35.66 26.39 -20.05
N HIS A 76 -35.00 26.29 -18.88
CA HIS A 76 -34.21 27.35 -18.28
C HIS A 76 -32.77 26.87 -18.10
N GLN A 77 -31.79 27.60 -18.66
CA GLN A 77 -30.39 27.32 -18.40
C GLN A 77 -29.83 28.28 -17.35
N VAL A 78 -29.15 27.71 -16.38
CA VAL A 78 -28.39 28.40 -15.34
C VAL A 78 -26.91 28.05 -15.52
N VAL A 79 -26.08 29.09 -15.70
CA VAL A 79 -24.62 28.92 -15.79
C VAL A 79 -24.03 29.50 -14.50
N LEU A 80 -23.56 28.62 -13.63
CA LEU A 80 -23.02 28.99 -12.33
C LEU A 80 -21.55 29.41 -12.47
N PRO A 81 -21.17 30.63 -12.02
CA PRO A 81 -19.82 31.14 -12.18
C PRO A 81 -18.83 30.34 -11.35
N GLN A 82 -17.62 30.15 -11.87
CA GLN A 82 -16.50 29.46 -11.25
C GLN A 82 -16.78 28.02 -10.77
N LEU A 83 -17.84 27.40 -11.25
CA LEU A 83 -18.15 26.00 -10.98
C LEU A 83 -17.64 25.10 -12.11
N GLY A 84 -17.15 23.93 -11.77
CA GLY A 84 -16.70 22.87 -12.68
C GLY A 84 -17.85 21.96 -13.12
N HIS A 85 -17.57 20.66 -13.25
CA HIS A 85 -18.54 19.66 -13.66
C HIS A 85 -19.65 19.45 -12.59
N ALA A 86 -20.71 18.76 -12.99
CA ALA A 86 -21.98 18.65 -12.24
C ALA A 86 -21.84 18.21 -10.77
N ASP A 87 -20.87 17.37 -10.43
CA ASP A 87 -20.61 16.95 -9.05
C ASP A 87 -20.14 18.09 -8.14
N SER A 88 -19.45 19.09 -8.72
CA SER A 88 -19.00 20.27 -7.99
C SER A 88 -20.15 21.10 -7.42
N PHE A 89 -21.32 21.08 -8.07
CA PHE A 89 -22.52 21.79 -7.62
C PHE A 89 -22.97 21.37 -6.22
N TRP A 90 -23.03 20.05 -5.99
CA TRP A 90 -23.48 19.51 -4.70
C TRP A 90 -22.41 19.52 -3.62
N SER A 91 -21.16 19.34 -4.03
CA SER A 91 -20.04 19.25 -3.09
C SER A 91 -19.58 20.63 -2.60
N TYR A 92 -19.69 21.66 -3.44
CA TYR A 92 -19.20 22.99 -3.10
C TYR A 92 -20.20 23.81 -2.31
N ASP A 93 -21.46 23.94 -2.78
CA ASP A 93 -22.51 24.72 -2.15
C ASP A 93 -23.82 23.92 -2.08
N PRO A 94 -23.92 22.95 -1.16
CA PRO A 94 -25.12 22.13 -1.04
C PRO A 94 -26.37 22.95 -0.63
N ALA A 95 -26.20 24.05 0.08
CA ALA A 95 -27.30 24.90 0.49
C ALA A 95 -27.88 25.69 -0.70
N GLY A 96 -27.01 26.36 -1.47
CA GLY A 96 -27.41 27.09 -2.67
C GLY A 96 -27.96 26.14 -3.75
N GLY A 97 -27.34 24.94 -3.91
CA GLY A 97 -27.82 23.92 -4.79
C GLY A 97 -29.22 23.41 -4.43
N THR A 98 -29.45 23.09 -3.18
CA THR A 98 -30.76 22.66 -2.69
C THR A 98 -31.82 23.76 -2.84
N ALA A 99 -31.50 25.00 -2.57
CA ALA A 99 -32.41 26.12 -2.72
C ALA A 99 -32.81 26.30 -4.19
N LEU A 100 -31.86 26.32 -5.14
CA LEU A 100 -32.14 26.44 -6.56
C LEU A 100 -33.05 25.30 -7.07
N MET A 101 -32.73 24.05 -6.70
CA MET A 101 -33.51 22.89 -7.14
C MET A 101 -34.91 22.88 -6.51
N SER A 102 -35.06 23.11 -5.21
CA SER A 102 -36.35 23.07 -4.52
C SER A 102 -37.26 24.20 -4.96
N THR A 103 -36.73 25.41 -5.17
CA THR A 103 -37.50 26.54 -5.70
C THR A 103 -38.00 26.25 -7.11
N TYR A 104 -37.14 25.74 -7.97
CA TYR A 104 -37.54 25.37 -9.34
C TYR A 104 -38.58 24.25 -9.37
N LEU A 105 -38.36 23.18 -8.64
CA LEU A 105 -39.33 22.08 -8.58
C LEU A 105 -40.65 22.45 -7.92
N GLY A 106 -40.65 23.36 -6.96
CA GLY A 106 -41.84 23.81 -6.27
C GLY A 106 -42.66 24.89 -6.99
N THR A 107 -42.00 25.79 -7.72
CA THR A 107 -42.59 26.99 -8.27
C THR A 107 -42.37 27.20 -9.77
N GLY A 108 -41.47 26.48 -10.37
CA GLY A 108 -40.99 26.71 -11.75
C GLY A 108 -40.07 27.93 -11.89
N GLN A 109 -39.75 28.61 -10.79
CA GLN A 109 -38.90 29.82 -10.83
C GLN A 109 -37.43 29.45 -10.59
N VAL A 110 -36.53 30.10 -11.35
CA VAL A 110 -35.08 29.96 -11.17
C VAL A 110 -34.62 30.99 -10.15
N ASP A 111 -34.13 30.53 -9.01
CA ASP A 111 -33.59 31.40 -7.95
C ASP A 111 -32.14 30.99 -7.63
N GLN A 112 -31.20 31.86 -7.98
CA GLN A 112 -29.76 31.68 -7.75
C GLN A 112 -29.27 32.53 -6.55
N SER A 113 -30.15 33.20 -5.83
CA SER A 113 -29.78 34.22 -4.82
C SER A 113 -28.93 33.65 -3.67
N LEU A 114 -29.08 32.37 -3.36
CA LEU A 114 -28.31 31.70 -2.32
C LEU A 114 -27.03 31.04 -2.84
N TYR A 115 -26.78 31.01 -4.16
CA TYR A 115 -25.55 30.42 -4.67
C TYR A 115 -24.35 31.31 -4.41
N THR A 116 -23.35 30.74 -3.74
CA THR A 116 -22.10 31.43 -3.42
C THR A 116 -21.00 30.89 -4.39
N SER A 117 -20.49 31.79 -5.23
CA SER A 117 -19.42 31.43 -6.17
C SER A 117 -18.11 31.11 -5.42
N PRO A 118 -17.42 30.00 -5.76
CA PRO A 118 -16.10 29.72 -5.21
C PRO A 118 -15.08 30.78 -5.63
N HIS A 119 -14.22 31.19 -4.69
CA HIS A 119 -13.07 32.03 -5.01
C HIS A 119 -11.91 31.16 -5.47
N LEU A 120 -11.88 30.83 -6.77
CA LEU A 120 -10.81 30.03 -7.35
C LEU A 120 -9.60 30.89 -7.68
N SER A 121 -8.45 30.46 -7.23
CA SER A 121 -7.17 31.02 -7.69
C SER A 121 -6.64 30.18 -8.85
N PHE A 122 -6.51 30.80 -10.02
CA PHE A 122 -5.89 30.16 -11.20
C PHE A 122 -4.36 30.26 -11.19
N ILE A 123 -3.80 30.85 -10.14
CA ILE A 123 -2.35 30.91 -9.93
C ILE A 123 -1.96 29.64 -9.19
N PRO A 124 -1.20 28.72 -9.81
CA PRO A 124 -0.75 27.52 -9.14
C PRO A 124 0.10 27.88 -7.91
N ALA A 125 -0.17 27.25 -6.77
CA ALA A 125 0.63 27.43 -5.55
C ALA A 125 2.09 26.97 -5.74
N SER A 126 2.32 26.03 -6.68
CA SER A 126 3.64 25.50 -7.00
C SER A 126 3.82 25.43 -8.51
N THR A 127 5.02 25.72 -8.98
CA THR A 127 5.38 25.52 -10.39
C THR A 127 5.55 24.04 -10.69
N GLN A 128 5.38 23.61 -11.95
CA GLN A 128 5.64 22.22 -12.36
C GLN A 128 7.08 21.79 -11.98
N THR A 129 8.05 22.68 -12.14
CA THR A 129 9.44 22.43 -11.72
C THR A 129 9.57 22.28 -10.21
N GLY A 130 8.78 23.04 -9.41
CA GLY A 130 8.73 22.90 -7.96
C GLY A 130 8.20 21.51 -7.56
N ILE A 131 7.07 21.13 -8.10
CA ILE A 131 6.45 19.81 -7.85
C ILE A 131 7.42 18.68 -8.27
N ALA A 132 8.05 18.78 -9.44
CA ALA A 132 9.03 17.79 -9.90
C ALA A 132 10.22 17.67 -8.95
N LYS A 133 10.75 18.78 -8.43
CA LYS A 133 11.84 18.79 -7.44
C LYS A 133 11.41 18.12 -6.14
N ASP A 134 10.21 18.38 -5.66
CA ASP A 134 9.68 17.79 -4.42
C ASP A 134 9.50 16.27 -4.56
N ILE A 135 8.97 15.83 -5.71
CA ILE A 135 8.83 14.39 -6.02
C ILE A 135 10.20 13.71 -6.07
N VAL A 136 11.12 14.23 -6.89
CA VAL A 136 12.47 13.65 -7.03
C VAL A 136 13.23 13.72 -5.71
N GLY A 137 13.11 14.82 -4.95
CA GLY A 137 13.70 14.94 -3.63
C GLY A 137 13.19 13.89 -2.65
N THR A 138 11.89 13.64 -2.66
CA THR A 138 11.27 12.58 -1.83
C THR A 138 11.76 11.19 -2.23
N MET A 139 11.83 10.90 -3.54
CA MET A 139 12.36 9.63 -4.05
C MET A 139 13.81 9.42 -3.62
N ILE A 140 14.67 10.41 -3.80
CA ILE A 140 16.07 10.35 -3.36
C ILE A 140 16.15 10.17 -1.84
N GLY A 141 15.37 10.92 -1.08
CA GLY A 141 15.34 10.83 0.38
C GLY A 141 15.01 9.42 0.87
N LEU A 142 13.96 8.80 0.33
CA LEU A 142 13.56 7.44 0.69
C LEU A 142 14.56 6.38 0.20
N ALA A 143 15.14 6.54 -0.98
CA ALA A 143 16.19 5.66 -1.48
C ALA A 143 17.44 5.70 -0.58
N VAL A 144 17.91 6.88 -0.22
CA VAL A 144 19.04 7.08 0.69
C VAL A 144 18.71 6.51 2.08
N LEU A 145 17.52 6.78 2.61
CA LEU A 145 17.06 6.24 3.89
C LEU A 145 17.11 4.71 3.89
N THR A 146 16.70 4.06 2.83
CA THR A 146 16.75 2.60 2.69
C THR A 146 18.19 2.08 2.73
N VAL A 147 19.08 2.65 1.91
CA VAL A 147 20.48 2.22 1.86
C VAL A 147 21.18 2.45 3.21
N VAL A 148 21.04 3.65 3.77
CA VAL A 148 21.64 4.01 5.07
C VAL A 148 21.11 3.11 6.17
N SER A 149 19.81 2.83 6.19
CA SER A 149 19.19 1.94 7.17
C SER A 149 19.76 0.53 7.12
N LEU A 150 19.88 -0.07 5.92
CA LEU A 150 20.47 -1.39 5.75
C LEU A 150 21.95 -1.42 6.22
N LEU A 151 22.71 -0.39 5.88
CA LEU A 151 24.10 -0.26 6.32
C LEU A 151 24.21 -0.12 7.85
N LEU A 152 23.35 0.70 8.46
CA LEU A 152 23.30 0.88 9.92
C LEU A 152 22.87 -0.40 10.63
N MET A 153 21.87 -1.11 10.11
CA MET A 153 21.45 -2.41 10.64
C MET A 153 22.60 -3.43 10.59
N TRP A 154 23.25 -3.55 9.45
CA TRP A 154 24.40 -4.42 9.26
C TRP A 154 25.57 -4.05 10.22
N TRP A 155 25.95 -2.77 10.28
CA TRP A 155 27.00 -2.28 11.19
C TRP A 155 26.67 -2.51 12.65
N ARG A 156 25.41 -2.24 13.05
CA ARG A 156 24.92 -2.48 14.41
C ARG A 156 25.04 -3.95 14.80
N ILE A 157 24.64 -4.88 13.90
CA ILE A 157 24.73 -6.32 14.16
C ILE A 157 26.19 -6.74 14.29
N ARG A 158 27.06 -6.22 13.43
CA ARG A 158 28.50 -6.50 13.51
C ARG A 158 29.13 -6.03 14.82
N ARG A 159 28.69 -4.91 15.34
CA ARG A 159 29.26 -4.34 16.58
C ARG A 159 28.60 -4.81 17.87
N ARG A 160 27.26 -4.88 17.89
CA ARG A 160 26.47 -5.10 19.12
C ARG A 160 25.68 -6.43 19.12
N GLY A 161 25.73 -7.21 18.05
CA GLY A 161 24.98 -8.46 17.91
C GLY A 161 23.49 -8.25 17.59
N ARG A 162 22.68 -9.27 17.88
CA ARG A 162 21.25 -9.31 17.53
C ARG A 162 20.43 -8.14 18.09
N PHE A 163 19.33 -7.85 17.43
CA PHE A 163 18.32 -6.93 17.94
C PHE A 163 17.51 -7.57 19.08
N GLY A 164 17.02 -6.74 19.99
CA GLY A 164 16.03 -7.18 20.99
C GLY A 164 14.71 -7.61 20.35
N ARG A 165 13.91 -8.39 21.06
CA ARG A 165 12.66 -8.98 20.53
C ARG A 165 11.71 -7.94 19.92
N ILE A 166 11.42 -6.84 20.62
CA ILE A 166 10.52 -5.79 20.17
C ILE A 166 11.08 -5.10 18.92
N THR A 167 12.37 -4.69 18.97
CA THR A 167 13.01 -4.04 17.82
C THR A 167 13.03 -4.95 16.59
N SER A 168 13.38 -6.23 16.77
CA SER A 168 13.33 -7.21 15.68
C SER A 168 11.92 -7.37 15.11
N ALA A 169 10.89 -7.42 15.95
CA ALA A 169 9.51 -7.51 15.50
C ALA A 169 9.11 -6.29 14.64
N VAL A 170 9.40 -5.07 15.09
CA VAL A 170 9.11 -3.84 14.32
C VAL A 170 9.88 -3.81 13.00
N LEU A 171 11.18 -4.15 13.02
CA LEU A 171 12.01 -4.19 11.81
C LEU A 171 11.55 -5.24 10.80
N ARG A 172 10.83 -6.28 11.22
CA ARG A 172 10.33 -7.35 10.36
C ARG A 172 8.88 -7.16 9.91
N SER A 173 8.09 -6.29 10.55
CA SER A 173 6.66 -6.13 10.27
C SER A 173 6.31 -4.78 9.68
N VAL A 174 6.81 -3.67 10.25
CA VAL A 174 6.42 -2.30 9.83
C VAL A 174 7.50 -1.66 8.95
N TYR A 175 8.77 -1.86 9.32
CA TYR A 175 9.89 -1.24 8.60
C TYR A 175 10.05 -1.66 7.14
N PRO A 176 9.61 -2.85 6.70
CA PRO A 176 9.59 -3.23 5.28
C PRO A 176 8.85 -2.26 4.36
N LEU A 177 7.88 -1.49 4.88
CA LEU A 177 7.23 -0.44 4.10
C LEU A 177 8.24 0.63 3.62
N ILE A 178 9.12 1.07 4.51
CA ILE A 178 10.17 2.05 4.17
C ILE A 178 11.20 1.42 3.22
N LEU A 179 11.62 0.18 3.51
CA LEU A 179 12.61 -0.52 2.68
C LEU A 179 12.07 -0.80 1.27
N GLY A 180 10.80 -1.17 1.14
CA GLY A 180 10.16 -1.45 -0.14
C GLY A 180 9.95 -0.20 -0.98
N LEU A 181 9.37 0.85 -0.40
CA LEU A 181 9.18 2.13 -1.10
C LEU A 181 10.51 2.74 -1.52
N GLY A 182 11.47 2.85 -0.60
CA GLY A 182 12.76 3.43 -0.92
C GLY A 182 13.60 2.55 -1.85
N GLY A 183 13.45 1.24 -1.79
CA GLY A 183 14.03 0.31 -2.75
C GLY A 183 13.46 0.48 -4.15
N TRP A 184 12.14 0.60 -4.27
CA TRP A 184 11.49 0.87 -5.55
C TRP A 184 11.94 2.21 -6.14
N PHE A 185 11.94 3.29 -5.35
CA PHE A 185 12.44 4.57 -5.80
C PHE A 185 13.91 4.54 -6.22
N LEU A 186 14.74 3.78 -5.50
CA LEU A 186 16.14 3.56 -5.90
C LEU A 186 16.22 2.88 -7.27
N GLY A 187 15.44 1.83 -7.49
CA GLY A 187 15.36 1.13 -8.77
C GLY A 187 14.91 2.06 -9.91
N VAL A 188 13.83 2.83 -9.69
CA VAL A 188 13.33 3.82 -10.64
C VAL A 188 14.39 4.88 -10.96
N LEU A 189 15.07 5.44 -9.96
CA LEU A 189 16.14 6.43 -10.17
C LEU A 189 17.31 5.86 -10.98
N ILE A 190 17.69 4.61 -10.74
CA ILE A 190 18.72 3.92 -11.52
C ILE A 190 18.26 3.78 -12.98
N VAL A 191 17.05 3.30 -13.22
CA VAL A 191 16.51 3.14 -14.57
C VAL A 191 16.43 4.48 -15.31
N LEU A 192 15.89 5.51 -14.68
CA LEU A 192 15.79 6.85 -15.27
C LEU A 192 17.15 7.45 -15.66
N THR A 193 18.22 7.05 -14.98
CA THR A 193 19.57 7.56 -15.24
C THR A 193 20.39 6.68 -16.20
N THR A 194 20.04 5.41 -16.35
CA THR A 194 20.86 4.44 -17.09
C THR A 194 20.17 3.86 -18.33
N SER A 195 18.84 3.84 -18.39
CA SER A 195 18.09 3.21 -19.47
C SER A 195 16.81 3.98 -19.78
N SER A 196 16.60 4.29 -21.06
CA SER A 196 15.34 4.88 -21.57
C SER A 196 14.34 3.83 -22.06
N THR A 197 14.70 2.55 -22.04
CA THR A 197 13.91 1.46 -22.62
C THR A 197 13.12 0.64 -21.61
N ILE A 198 13.50 0.71 -20.33
CA ILE A 198 12.78 0.00 -19.26
C ILE A 198 11.69 0.91 -18.72
N ALA A 199 10.44 0.44 -18.78
CA ALA A 199 9.32 1.16 -18.18
C ALA A 199 9.42 1.15 -16.65
N ILE A 200 9.03 2.24 -16.01
CA ILE A 200 9.08 2.35 -14.53
C ILE A 200 8.06 1.43 -13.83
N ASP A 201 7.10 0.91 -14.56
CA ASP A 201 6.09 -0.06 -14.13
C ASP A 201 6.45 -1.51 -14.51
N ASP A 202 7.68 -1.73 -15.00
CA ASP A 202 8.17 -3.07 -15.29
C ASP A 202 8.12 -3.96 -14.05
N GLN A 203 7.47 -5.11 -14.21
CA GLN A 203 7.29 -6.09 -13.12
C GLN A 203 8.63 -6.55 -12.53
N PHE A 204 9.62 -6.80 -13.37
CA PHE A 204 10.93 -7.25 -12.92
C PHE A 204 11.62 -6.16 -12.08
N LEU A 205 11.56 -4.91 -12.54
CA LEU A 205 12.06 -3.76 -11.80
C LEU A 205 11.39 -3.67 -10.42
N ALA A 206 10.06 -3.72 -10.37
CA ALA A 206 9.29 -3.63 -9.11
C ALA A 206 9.65 -4.78 -8.15
N VAL A 207 9.65 -6.03 -8.64
CA VAL A 207 9.92 -7.22 -7.83
C VAL A 207 11.33 -7.19 -7.24
N VAL A 208 12.34 -6.86 -8.04
CA VAL A 208 13.73 -6.85 -7.59
C VAL A 208 13.98 -5.68 -6.63
N SER A 209 13.53 -4.49 -7.00
CA SER A 209 13.78 -3.27 -6.21
C SER A 209 13.02 -3.25 -4.87
N ILE A 210 11.91 -3.95 -4.75
CA ILE A 210 11.15 -4.13 -3.51
C ILE A 210 11.64 -5.37 -2.74
N GLY A 211 11.73 -6.52 -3.41
CA GLY A 211 12.00 -7.80 -2.76
C GLY A 211 13.38 -7.90 -2.13
N VAL A 212 14.41 -7.38 -2.80
CA VAL A 212 15.79 -7.44 -2.29
C VAL A 212 15.99 -6.63 -1.01
N PRO A 213 15.65 -5.33 -0.94
CA PRO A 213 15.84 -4.54 0.29
C PRO A 213 15.01 -5.06 1.46
N ILE A 214 13.78 -5.52 1.21
CA ILE A 214 12.93 -6.11 2.25
C ILE A 214 13.54 -7.42 2.75
N GLY A 215 13.94 -8.32 1.86
CA GLY A 215 14.57 -9.59 2.23
C GLY A 215 15.84 -9.38 3.06
N LEU A 216 16.71 -8.45 2.63
CA LEU A 216 17.91 -8.08 3.37
C LEU A 216 17.59 -7.49 4.75
N GLY A 217 16.63 -6.57 4.83
CA GLY A 217 16.24 -5.95 6.10
C GLY A 217 15.66 -6.96 7.09
N ILE A 218 14.78 -7.85 6.63
CA ILE A 218 14.20 -8.92 7.46
C ILE A 218 15.27 -9.91 7.91
N TYR A 219 16.20 -10.29 7.01
CA TYR A 219 17.35 -11.12 7.37
C TYR A 219 18.19 -10.45 8.46
N LEU A 220 18.56 -9.18 8.30
CA LEU A 220 19.36 -8.45 9.29
C LEU A 220 18.64 -8.36 10.65
N ALA A 221 17.30 -8.20 10.64
CA ALA A 221 16.52 -8.20 11.87
C ALA A 221 16.41 -9.59 12.54
N TRP A 222 16.57 -10.67 11.76
CA TRP A 222 16.46 -12.06 12.19
C TRP A 222 17.80 -12.65 12.63
N VAL A 223 18.94 -12.26 12.00
CA VAL A 223 20.24 -12.92 12.17
C VAL A 223 20.71 -12.90 13.61
N ASN A 224 21.24 -14.05 14.05
CA ASN A 224 21.90 -14.21 15.36
C ASN A 224 23.41 -14.44 15.15
N ARG A 225 24.24 -13.66 15.85
CA ARG A 225 25.70 -13.76 15.76
C ARG A 225 26.25 -15.14 16.14
N ASP A 226 25.54 -15.87 16.99
CA ASP A 226 25.98 -17.17 17.50
C ASP A 226 25.80 -18.33 16.50
N ARG A 227 25.18 -18.06 15.34
CA ARG A 227 24.98 -19.07 14.28
C ARG A 227 26.23 -19.23 13.44
N ARG A 228 26.50 -20.48 13.00
CA ARG A 228 27.62 -20.83 12.10
C ARG A 228 27.53 -20.04 10.79
N SER A 229 28.70 -19.72 10.20
CA SER A 229 28.82 -18.93 8.94
C SER A 229 27.91 -19.43 7.82
N ASN A 230 27.81 -20.76 7.62
CA ASN A 230 26.97 -21.34 6.57
C ASN A 230 25.46 -21.08 6.80
N ALA A 231 24.99 -21.11 8.06
CA ALA A 231 23.60 -20.78 8.39
C ALA A 231 23.25 -19.33 8.05
N ASN A 232 24.21 -18.42 8.19
CA ASN A 232 24.01 -17.01 7.82
C ASN A 232 23.89 -16.81 6.31
N THR A 233 24.69 -17.53 5.50
CA THR A 233 24.63 -17.46 4.03
C THR A 233 23.31 -18.02 3.51
N ILE A 234 22.87 -19.17 4.03
CA ILE A 234 21.56 -19.77 3.69
C ILE A 234 20.43 -18.83 4.10
N GLY A 235 20.52 -18.22 5.29
CA GLY A 235 19.50 -17.30 5.78
C GLY A 235 19.33 -16.05 4.91
N VAL A 236 20.42 -15.46 4.41
CA VAL A 236 20.38 -14.33 3.48
C VAL A 236 19.71 -14.73 2.17
N ALA A 237 20.17 -15.83 1.56
CA ALA A 237 19.63 -16.30 0.28
C ALA A 237 18.14 -16.64 0.39
N ALA A 238 17.75 -17.30 1.49
CA ALA A 238 16.36 -17.64 1.77
C ALA A 238 15.48 -16.41 1.97
N ALA A 239 15.93 -15.43 2.77
CA ALA A 239 15.17 -14.21 3.02
C ALA A 239 14.99 -13.37 1.74
N VAL A 240 16.06 -13.22 0.95
CA VAL A 240 15.97 -12.50 -0.33
C VAL A 240 15.13 -13.28 -1.34
N GLY A 241 15.30 -14.59 -1.46
CA GLY A 241 14.47 -15.44 -2.31
C GLY A 241 12.99 -15.40 -1.93
N GLY A 242 12.70 -15.47 -0.63
CA GLY A 242 11.33 -15.31 -0.12
C GLY A 242 10.76 -13.91 -0.35
N GLY A 243 11.59 -12.88 -0.22
CA GLY A 243 11.22 -11.51 -0.55
C GLY A 243 10.87 -11.34 -2.03
N LEU A 244 11.70 -11.86 -2.92
CA LEU A 244 11.46 -11.83 -4.37
C LEU A 244 10.19 -12.61 -4.77
N ALA A 245 10.04 -13.84 -4.29
CA ALA A 245 8.88 -14.67 -4.59
C ALA A 245 7.58 -14.02 -4.05
N GLY A 246 7.64 -13.50 -2.82
CA GLY A 246 6.51 -12.78 -2.22
C GLY A 246 6.17 -11.49 -2.94
N ALA A 247 7.19 -10.70 -3.35
CA ALA A 247 6.99 -9.49 -4.14
C ALA A 247 6.32 -9.82 -5.48
N TRP A 248 6.78 -10.86 -6.17
CA TRP A 248 6.20 -11.30 -7.44
C TRP A 248 4.74 -11.72 -7.28
N LEU A 249 4.42 -12.54 -6.29
CA LEU A 249 3.04 -12.95 -6.01
C LEU A 249 2.16 -11.76 -5.66
N GLY A 250 2.65 -10.85 -4.81
CA GLY A 250 1.91 -9.66 -4.43
C GLY A 250 1.69 -8.69 -5.59
N PHE A 251 2.70 -8.49 -6.46
CA PHE A 251 2.59 -7.62 -7.62
C PHE A 251 1.49 -8.11 -8.59
N ASN A 252 1.37 -9.41 -8.78
CA ASN A 252 0.37 -10.02 -9.66
C ASN A 252 -1.02 -10.19 -9.02
N ALA A 253 -1.16 -9.93 -7.72
CA ALA A 253 -2.45 -10.07 -7.03
C ALA A 253 -3.41 -8.91 -7.31
N THR A 254 -2.91 -7.76 -7.75
CA THR A 254 -3.68 -6.53 -8.00
C THR A 254 -3.11 -5.78 -9.20
N SER A 255 -3.70 -4.65 -9.54
CA SER A 255 -3.25 -3.80 -10.66
C SER A 255 -3.00 -2.36 -10.21
N GLY A 256 -2.27 -1.59 -11.03
CA GLY A 256 -1.95 -0.19 -10.79
C GLY A 256 -1.11 0.03 -9.53
N LEU A 257 -1.33 1.13 -8.83
CA LEU A 257 -0.57 1.47 -7.61
C LEU A 257 -0.73 0.44 -6.47
N LEU A 258 -1.85 -0.28 -6.44
CA LEU A 258 -2.06 -1.33 -5.45
C LEU A 258 -1.08 -2.49 -5.62
N SER A 259 -0.60 -2.76 -6.84
CA SER A 259 0.39 -3.81 -7.10
C SER A 259 1.72 -3.57 -6.35
N LEU A 260 2.12 -2.31 -6.18
CA LEU A 260 3.31 -1.96 -5.39
C LEU A 260 3.10 -2.22 -3.90
N ILE A 261 1.92 -1.87 -3.37
CA ILE A 261 1.58 -2.10 -1.96
C ILE A 261 1.52 -3.60 -1.68
N THR A 262 0.83 -4.35 -2.53
CA THR A 262 0.71 -5.81 -2.39
C THR A 262 2.06 -6.51 -2.61
N ALA A 263 2.95 -5.99 -3.46
CA ALA A 263 4.32 -6.48 -3.60
C ALA A 263 5.13 -6.29 -2.30
N ILE A 264 5.03 -5.14 -1.63
CA ILE A 264 5.69 -4.88 -0.34
C ILE A 264 5.17 -5.84 0.74
N VAL A 265 3.85 -6.01 0.83
CA VAL A 265 3.23 -6.95 1.77
C VAL A 265 3.66 -8.39 1.47
N GLY A 266 3.58 -8.80 0.21
CA GLY A 266 4.00 -10.11 -0.25
C GLY A 266 5.47 -10.40 0.05
N ALA A 267 6.38 -9.45 -0.27
CA ALA A 267 7.81 -9.56 0.06
C ALA A 267 8.05 -9.73 1.57
N THR A 268 7.31 -8.95 2.38
CA THR A 268 7.42 -9.01 3.84
C THR A 268 6.98 -10.38 4.36
N VAL A 269 5.84 -10.87 3.91
CA VAL A 269 5.30 -12.17 4.30
C VAL A 269 6.23 -13.29 3.82
N GLY A 270 6.62 -13.29 2.54
CA GLY A 270 7.44 -14.32 1.93
C GLY A 270 8.81 -14.48 2.62
N ALA A 271 9.51 -13.36 2.88
CA ALA A 271 10.79 -13.39 3.58
C ALA A 271 10.65 -13.91 5.02
N ASN A 272 9.61 -13.50 5.75
CA ASN A 272 9.37 -13.98 7.12
C ASN A 272 9.00 -15.46 7.16
N LEU A 273 8.16 -15.94 6.25
CA LEU A 273 7.73 -17.35 6.21
C LEU A 273 8.90 -18.30 5.93
N ILE A 274 9.77 -17.94 4.97
CA ILE A 274 10.95 -18.78 4.67
C ILE A 274 11.91 -18.83 5.84
N LEU A 275 12.18 -17.69 6.51
CA LEU A 275 13.03 -17.69 7.70
C LEU A 275 12.42 -18.48 8.87
N LEU A 276 11.11 -18.43 9.04
CA LEU A 276 10.39 -19.25 10.03
C LEU A 276 10.53 -20.75 9.70
N ALA A 277 10.38 -21.13 8.43
CA ALA A 277 10.56 -22.51 7.99
C ALA A 277 12.00 -23.01 8.26
N LEU A 278 12.99 -22.15 8.03
CA LEU A 278 14.39 -22.47 8.36
C LEU A 278 14.59 -22.66 9.87
N ASP A 279 14.01 -21.79 10.71
CA ASP A 279 14.10 -21.93 12.16
C ASP A 279 13.52 -23.27 12.62
N ILE A 280 12.32 -23.61 12.13
CA ILE A 280 11.67 -24.90 12.45
C ILE A 280 12.52 -26.09 11.99
N SER A 281 13.09 -26.04 10.78
CA SER A 281 13.90 -27.12 10.25
C SER A 281 15.17 -27.33 11.08
N TRP A 282 15.86 -26.26 11.45
CA TRP A 282 17.07 -26.34 12.27
C TRP A 282 16.80 -26.82 13.69
N ASP A 283 15.70 -26.38 14.29
CA ASP A 283 15.30 -26.87 15.62
C ASP A 283 14.97 -28.37 15.61
N ARG A 284 14.36 -28.88 14.53
CA ARG A 284 14.14 -30.33 14.35
C ARG A 284 15.45 -31.10 14.25
N HIS A 285 16.35 -30.70 13.37
CA HIS A 285 17.65 -31.38 13.21
C HIS A 285 18.53 -31.26 14.46
N ALA A 286 18.38 -30.22 15.27
CA ALA A 286 19.08 -30.12 16.54
C ALA A 286 18.52 -31.12 17.58
N ARG A 287 17.22 -31.34 17.61
CA ARG A 287 16.58 -32.34 18.48
C ARG A 287 16.95 -33.76 18.08
N ASP A 288 16.86 -34.07 16.78
CA ASP A 288 17.19 -35.40 16.26
C ASP A 288 18.63 -35.79 16.62
N ARG A 289 19.59 -34.87 16.48
CA ARG A 289 21.00 -35.10 16.89
C ARG A 289 21.18 -35.33 18.39
N VAL A 290 20.41 -34.63 19.21
CA VAL A 290 20.45 -34.83 20.68
C VAL A 290 19.86 -36.20 21.03
N GLU A 291 18.80 -36.61 20.35
CA GLU A 291 18.17 -37.91 20.56
C GLU A 291 19.09 -39.05 20.10
N GLU A 292 19.72 -38.93 18.93
CA GLU A 292 20.73 -39.86 18.45
C GLU A 292 21.92 -40.01 19.43
N ALA A 293 22.46 -38.89 19.91
CA ALA A 293 23.53 -38.89 20.90
C ALA A 293 23.11 -39.53 22.22
N ASN A 294 21.88 -39.30 22.67
CA ASN A 294 21.36 -39.94 23.89
C ASN A 294 21.17 -41.45 23.70
N VAL A 295 20.72 -41.91 22.53
CA VAL A 295 20.59 -43.32 22.18
C VAL A 295 21.99 -44.02 22.14
N GLU A 296 22.95 -43.37 21.49
CA GLU A 296 24.32 -43.87 21.40
C GLU A 296 24.95 -43.97 22.80
N GLU A 297 24.75 -42.96 23.67
CA GLU A 297 25.24 -42.99 25.05
C GLU A 297 24.56 -44.09 25.91
N ALA A 298 23.26 -44.35 25.66
CA ALA A 298 22.50 -45.42 26.32
C ALA A 298 23.00 -46.81 25.88
N MET A 299 23.36 -47.00 24.57
CA MET A 299 23.87 -48.25 24.04
C MET A 299 25.33 -48.54 24.49
N ALA A 300 26.14 -47.50 24.74
CA ALA A 300 27.51 -47.65 25.21
C ALA A 300 27.66 -48.21 26.64
N GLY A 301 26.60 -48.43 27.38
CA GLY A 301 26.54 -49.28 28.56
C GLY A 301 27.22 -48.77 29.82
N ASP A 302 27.46 -47.50 29.98
CA ASP A 302 28.07 -46.94 31.20
C ASP A 302 27.02 -46.70 32.32
N PRO A 303 27.00 -47.48 33.40
CA PRO A 303 26.00 -47.37 34.45
C PRO A 303 26.07 -46.04 35.25
N HIS A 304 27.18 -45.33 35.18
CA HIS A 304 27.32 -44.02 35.85
C HIS A 304 26.74 -42.82 35.05
N ARG A 305 26.44 -43.02 33.75
CA ARG A 305 25.89 -41.98 32.88
C ARG A 305 24.36 -41.91 32.83
N ARG A 306 23.65 -42.96 33.31
CA ARG A 306 22.17 -42.99 33.36
C ARG A 306 21.54 -41.82 34.11
N ARG A 307 22.24 -41.12 34.99
CA ARG A 307 21.76 -39.95 35.73
C ARG A 307 21.79 -38.63 34.90
N ARG A 308 22.41 -38.56 33.71
CA ARG A 308 22.46 -37.36 32.89
C ARG A 308 21.40 -37.33 31.77
N LEU A 309 20.65 -38.38 31.56
CA LEU A 309 19.52 -38.44 30.59
C LEU A 309 18.27 -37.76 31.15
N ALA A 310 18.42 -36.56 31.71
CA ALA A 310 17.27 -35.71 31.99
C ALA A 310 16.73 -35.15 30.67
N ILE A 311 15.58 -35.58 30.27
CA ILE A 311 14.78 -35.04 29.17
C ILE A 311 14.81 -33.51 29.24
N PRO A 312 15.21 -32.79 28.18
CA PRO A 312 15.13 -31.33 28.18
C PRO A 312 13.70 -30.92 28.39
N ARG A 313 13.42 -30.31 29.53
CA ARG A 313 12.09 -29.75 29.86
C ARG A 313 11.69 -28.80 28.76
N ARG A 314 10.52 -29.03 28.20
CA ARG A 314 9.82 -28.08 27.33
C ARG A 314 9.88 -26.71 28.01
N HIS A 315 10.46 -25.72 27.33
CA HIS A 315 10.30 -24.32 27.69
C HIS A 315 8.82 -23.92 27.52
N GLY A 316 8.05 -24.03 28.61
CA GLY A 316 6.61 -23.72 28.57
C GLY A 316 5.91 -23.87 29.93
N GLU A 317 6.55 -24.48 30.95
CA GLU A 317 5.94 -24.48 32.27
C GLU A 317 6.68 -23.51 33.21
N SER A 318 6.01 -22.39 33.47
CA SER A 318 6.35 -21.50 34.57
C SER A 318 6.20 -22.29 35.90
N VAL A 319 7.32 -22.69 36.48
CA VAL A 319 7.34 -23.19 37.84
C VAL A 319 6.96 -22.04 38.77
N ILE A 320 5.71 -22.01 39.21
CA ILE A 320 5.30 -21.26 40.39
C ILE A 320 6.05 -21.87 41.57
N SER A 321 7.12 -21.21 42.00
CA SER A 321 7.83 -21.56 43.24
C SER A 321 6.89 -21.22 44.40
N PRO A 322 6.60 -22.15 45.35
CA PRO A 322 5.85 -21.81 46.55
C PRO A 322 6.71 -20.88 47.41
N ARG A 323 6.21 -19.68 47.69
CA ARG A 323 6.78 -18.79 48.71
C ARG A 323 6.78 -19.48 50.07
N PRO A 324 7.87 -19.46 50.83
CA PRO A 324 7.82 -19.84 52.23
C PRO A 324 7.02 -18.77 52.99
N SER A 325 5.98 -19.21 53.65
CA SER A 325 5.24 -18.46 54.66
C SER A 325 6.09 -18.18 55.87
N GLY A 326 6.13 -16.91 56.28
CA GLY A 326 6.48 -16.52 57.62
C GLY A 326 7.76 -15.75 57.81
N ILE A 327 7.63 -14.42 57.84
CA ILE A 327 8.24 -13.52 58.81
C ILE A 327 7.35 -12.25 58.81
N SER A 328 6.64 -12.07 59.90
CA SER A 328 5.92 -10.86 60.26
C SER A 328 6.93 -9.82 60.77
N ASP A 329 7.02 -8.68 60.09
CA ASP A 329 7.72 -7.50 60.61
C ASP A 329 6.69 -6.43 61.03
N PRO A 330 6.60 -6.06 62.30
CA PRO A 330 5.65 -5.08 62.80
C PRO A 330 6.33 -3.73 62.99
N SER A 331 6.47 -2.90 61.94
CA SER A 331 6.77 -1.47 62.14
C SER A 331 6.63 -0.65 60.84
N LEU A 332 5.42 -0.18 60.51
CA LEU A 332 5.22 1.05 59.75
C LEU A 332 3.88 1.68 60.14
N PRO A 333 3.83 2.99 60.44
CA PRO A 333 2.61 3.73 60.83
C PRO A 333 1.73 4.08 59.62
N PRO A 334 0.43 4.40 59.87
CA PRO A 334 -0.56 4.65 58.79
C PRO A 334 -0.37 6.02 58.18
N LEU A 335 -0.40 6.05 56.82
CA LEU A 335 -0.53 7.29 56.06
C LEU A 335 -2.01 7.67 55.99
N THR A 336 -2.33 8.86 56.49
CA THR A 336 -3.59 9.59 56.37
C THR A 336 -3.72 10.20 55.00
N SER A 337 -4.90 10.01 54.38
CA SER A 337 -5.38 10.81 53.24
C SER A 337 -5.85 12.21 53.68
N PRO A 338 -5.90 13.21 52.85
CA PRO A 338 -7.14 13.58 52.15
C PRO A 338 -7.14 13.40 50.64
#